data_de866ea1e35d5906b8dc557ca6467a2c
#
_entry.id   de866ea1e35d5906b8dc557ca6467a2c
#
_cell.length_a   1.000
_cell.length_b   1.000
_cell.length_c   1.000
_cell.angle_alpha   90.00
_cell.angle_beta   90.00
_cell.angle_gamma   90.00
#
_symmetry.space_group_name_H-M   'P 1'
#
loop_
_entity.id
_entity.type
_entity.pdbx_description
1 polymer ?
#
loop_
_entity_poly.entity_id
_entity_poly.type
_entity_poly.pdbx_seq_one_letter_code
_entity_poly.pdbx_strand_id
1 'polypeptide(L)'
;MKYSKTISAELKDIIKSCTSVEQRKEAASKHSISIHTLNSVIEGKRKVNLNNQRCITELLRISIKNARDMHYSLLDYYQEIKYL
;
A
#
# COMPACT_ATOMS: atom_id res chain seq x y z
N MET A 1 13.66 -8.65 11.85
CA MET A 1 13.86 -9.44 10.60
C MET A 1 14.43 -8.54 9.52
N LYS A 2 15.49 -8.97 8.88
CA LYS A 2 16.05 -8.20 7.77
C LYS A 2 15.33 -8.58 6.48
N TYR A 3 14.79 -7.59 5.81
CA TYR A 3 14.16 -7.77 4.51
C TYR A 3 15.08 -7.11 3.47
N SER A 4 15.63 -7.91 2.57
CA SER A 4 16.57 -7.42 1.55
C SER A 4 16.14 -7.86 0.15
N LYS A 5 14.86 -8.03 -0.07
CA LYS A 5 14.28 -8.46 -1.34
C LYS A 5 13.51 -7.33 -2.00
N THR A 6 13.34 -7.42 -3.30
CA THR A 6 12.43 -6.55 -4.00
C THR A 6 10.98 -6.99 -3.72
N ILE A 7 10.07 -6.04 -3.84
CA ILE A 7 8.64 -6.31 -3.70
C ILE A 7 8.19 -7.21 -4.85
N SER A 8 7.35 -8.19 -4.53
CA SER A 8 6.76 -9.07 -5.54
C SER A 8 5.74 -8.31 -6.42
N ALA A 9 5.47 -8.84 -7.61
CA ALA A 9 4.46 -8.25 -8.50
C ALA A 9 3.09 -8.22 -7.83
N GLU A 10 2.74 -9.26 -7.07
CA GLU A 10 1.47 -9.30 -6.33
C GLU A 10 1.38 -8.17 -5.31
N LEU A 11 2.42 -7.97 -4.51
CA LEU A 11 2.42 -6.92 -3.49
C LEU A 11 2.39 -5.53 -4.12
N LYS A 12 3.12 -5.32 -5.22
CA LYS A 12 3.05 -4.09 -5.98
C LYS A 12 1.62 -3.77 -6.40
N ASP A 13 0.91 -4.75 -6.97
CA ASP A 13 -0.47 -4.56 -7.41
C ASP A 13 -1.39 -4.24 -6.25
N ILE A 14 -1.21 -4.89 -5.10
CA ILE A 14 -1.98 -4.62 -3.89
C ILE A 14 -1.76 -3.19 -3.41
N ILE A 15 -0.51 -2.76 -3.31
CA ILE A 15 -0.20 -1.39 -2.86
C ILE A 15 -0.80 -0.38 -3.82
N LYS A 16 -0.66 -0.58 -5.12
CA LYS A 16 -1.18 0.36 -6.13
C LYS A 16 -2.69 0.44 -6.15
N SER A 17 -3.38 -0.67 -5.91
CA SER A 17 -4.84 -0.69 -5.90
C SER A 17 -5.45 -0.28 -4.56
N CYS A 18 -4.73 -0.47 -3.45
CA CYS A 18 -5.24 -0.21 -2.11
C CYS A 18 -4.75 1.11 -1.49
N THR A 19 -3.90 1.87 -2.19
CA THR A 19 -3.46 3.20 -1.74
C THR A 19 -3.63 4.20 -2.87
N SER A 20 -3.88 5.47 -2.48
CA SER A 20 -3.93 6.55 -3.46
C SER A 20 -2.55 7.15 -3.68
N VAL A 21 -2.39 7.90 -4.77
CA VAL A 21 -1.17 8.67 -5.03
C VAL A 21 -0.88 9.62 -3.87
N GLU A 22 -1.93 10.26 -3.33
CA GLU A 22 -1.80 11.19 -2.21
C GLU A 22 -1.29 10.49 -0.96
N GLN A 23 -1.82 9.31 -0.66
CA GLN A 23 -1.37 8.53 0.50
C GLN A 23 0.09 8.12 0.36
N ARG A 24 0.53 7.75 -0.84
CA ARG A 24 1.92 7.39 -1.10
C ARG A 24 2.86 8.59 -0.95
N LYS A 25 2.45 9.76 -1.46
CA LYS A 25 3.23 11.00 -1.30
C LYS A 25 3.35 11.38 0.17
N GLU A 26 2.27 11.27 0.92
CA GLU A 26 2.24 11.56 2.35
C GLU A 26 3.17 10.64 3.13
N ALA A 27 3.12 9.34 2.85
CA ALA A 27 3.99 8.37 3.50
C ALA A 27 5.47 8.64 3.19
N ALA A 28 5.79 8.94 1.93
CA ALA A 28 7.16 9.29 1.54
C ALA A 28 7.66 10.52 2.33
N SER A 29 6.85 11.56 2.37
CA SER A 29 7.17 12.79 3.10
C SER A 29 7.39 12.53 4.59
N LYS A 30 6.47 11.76 5.20
CA LYS A 30 6.54 11.43 6.62
C LYS A 30 7.81 10.67 7.00
N HIS A 31 8.28 9.82 6.11
CA HIS A 31 9.47 8.99 6.36
C HIS A 31 10.72 9.54 5.70
N SER A 32 10.67 10.78 5.22
CA SER A 32 11.83 11.51 4.66
C SER A 32 12.50 10.79 3.49
N ILE A 33 11.71 10.13 2.64
CA ILE A 33 12.22 9.58 1.39
C ILE A 33 11.53 10.27 0.21
N SER A 34 12.21 10.34 -0.93
CA SER A 34 11.61 10.94 -2.11
C SER A 34 10.52 10.04 -2.68
N ILE A 35 9.52 10.65 -3.33
CA ILE A 35 8.47 9.87 -3.99
C ILE A 35 9.06 9.01 -5.11
N HIS A 36 10.13 9.46 -5.76
CA HIS A 36 10.81 8.67 -6.78
C HIS A 36 11.45 7.41 -6.19
N THR A 37 12.08 7.52 -5.03
CA THR A 37 12.64 6.37 -4.33
C THR A 37 11.53 5.40 -3.92
N LEU A 38 10.45 5.92 -3.35
CA LEU A 38 9.32 5.08 -2.95
C LEU A 38 8.73 4.34 -4.16
N ASN A 39 8.50 5.04 -5.26
CA ASN A 39 7.97 4.42 -6.48
C ASN A 39 8.90 3.34 -7.02
N SER A 40 10.23 3.56 -6.96
CA SER A 40 11.20 2.55 -7.39
C SER A 40 11.13 1.29 -6.53
N VAL A 41 10.91 1.43 -5.22
CA VAL A 41 10.72 0.28 -4.33
C VAL A 41 9.42 -0.46 -4.66
N ILE A 42 8.33 0.28 -4.85
CA ILE A 42 7.03 -0.31 -5.19
C ILE A 42 7.09 -1.04 -6.52
N GLU A 43 7.78 -0.48 -7.51
CA GLU A 43 7.93 -1.11 -8.84
C GLU A 43 8.90 -2.30 -8.84
N GLY A 44 9.53 -2.59 -7.70
CA GLY A 44 10.47 -3.72 -7.61
C GLY A 44 11.84 -3.43 -8.19
N LYS A 45 12.16 -2.17 -8.47
CA LYS A 45 13.46 -1.74 -9.01
C LYS A 45 14.51 -1.53 -7.93
N ARG A 46 14.08 -1.35 -6.69
CA ARG A 46 14.95 -1.21 -5.51
C ARG A 46 14.49 -2.16 -4.43
N LYS A 47 15.45 -2.66 -3.65
CA LYS A 47 15.16 -3.56 -2.54
C LYS A 47 14.57 -2.79 -1.37
N VAL A 48 13.73 -3.45 -0.59
CA VAL A 48 13.33 -2.95 0.71
C VAL A 48 14.55 -3.02 1.63
N ASN A 49 14.83 -1.93 2.32
CA ASN A 49 15.98 -1.82 3.23
C ASN A 49 15.58 -1.04 4.48
N LEU A 50 16.53 -0.84 5.39
CA LEU A 50 16.27 -0.15 6.65
C LEU A 50 15.77 1.29 6.46
N ASN A 51 16.17 1.94 5.37
CA ASN A 51 15.79 3.34 5.13
C ASN A 51 14.36 3.47 4.63
N ASN A 52 13.84 2.49 3.88
CA ASN A 52 12.50 2.57 3.30
C ASN A 52 11.49 1.62 3.93
N GLN A 53 11.94 0.69 4.78
CA GLN A 53 11.09 -0.33 5.41
C GLN A 53 9.89 0.26 6.14
N ARG A 54 10.10 1.34 6.89
CA ARG A 54 9.03 1.95 7.69
C ARG A 54 7.96 2.56 6.79
N CYS A 55 8.38 3.15 5.68
CA CYS A 55 7.46 3.73 4.72
C CYS A 55 6.61 2.64 4.07
N ILE A 56 7.23 1.54 3.65
CA ILE A 56 6.52 0.40 3.07
C ILE A 56 5.55 -0.21 4.09
N THR A 57 5.99 -0.37 5.35
CA THR A 57 5.13 -0.88 6.42
C THR A 57 3.90 0.01 6.61
N GLU A 58 4.07 1.32 6.56
CA GLU A 58 2.94 2.23 6.65
C GLU A 58 1.98 2.08 5.49
N LEU A 59 2.50 1.93 4.27
CA LEU A 59 1.65 1.69 3.10
C LEU A 59 0.87 0.37 3.22
N LEU A 60 1.47 -0.66 3.78
CA LEU A 60 0.76 -1.91 4.05
C LEU A 60 -0.35 -1.72 5.07
N ARG A 61 -0.10 -0.94 6.11
CA ARG A 61 -1.12 -0.61 7.12
C ARG A 61 -2.28 0.15 6.51
N ILE A 62 -1.99 1.13 5.66
CA ILE A 62 -3.01 1.89 4.93
C ILE A 62 -3.79 0.95 4.00
N SER A 63 -3.11 0.06 3.30
CA SER A 63 -3.73 -0.90 2.41
C SER A 63 -4.70 -1.82 3.15
N ILE A 64 -4.29 -2.31 4.32
CA ILE A 64 -5.14 -3.16 5.16
C ILE A 64 -6.41 -2.41 5.57
N LYS A 65 -6.25 -1.17 6.01
CA LYS A 65 -7.40 -0.35 6.42
C LYS A 65 -8.33 -0.08 5.26
N ASN A 66 -7.79 0.33 4.10
CA ASN A 66 -8.60 0.64 2.92
C ASN A 66 -9.32 -0.60 2.39
N ALA A 67 -8.66 -1.74 2.37
CA ALA A 67 -9.26 -3.00 1.92
C ALA A 67 -10.38 -3.42 2.87
N ARG A 68 -10.20 -3.25 4.17
CA ARG A 68 -11.23 -3.56 5.17
C ARG A 68 -12.44 -2.65 5.01
N ASP A 69 -12.23 -1.35 4.84
CA ASP A 69 -13.32 -0.40 4.66
C ASP A 69 -14.09 -0.71 3.37
N MET A 70 -13.39 -1.07 2.29
CA MET A 70 -14.02 -1.48 1.04
C MET A 70 -14.84 -2.76 1.22
N HIS A 71 -14.32 -3.71 1.98
CA HIS A 71 -15.02 -4.96 2.28
C HIS A 71 -16.37 -4.71 2.97
N TYR A 72 -16.38 -3.84 3.98
CA TYR A 72 -17.62 -3.50 4.67
C TYR A 72 -18.60 -2.76 3.76
N SER A 73 -18.11 -1.85 2.93
CA SER A 73 -18.96 -1.17 1.95
C SER A 73 -19.59 -2.15 0.96
N LEU A 74 -18.80 -3.12 0.48
CA LEU A 74 -19.30 -4.16 -0.42
C LEU A 74 -20.35 -5.03 0.25
N LEU A 75 -20.17 -5.37 1.53
CA LEU A 75 -21.17 -6.11 2.29
C LEU A 75 -22.49 -5.34 2.37
N ASP A 76 -22.43 -4.04 2.63
CA ASP A 76 -23.61 -3.20 2.71
C ASP A 76 -24.37 -3.17 1.37
N TYR A 77 -23.64 -2.96 0.27
CA TYR A 77 -24.22 -2.97 -1.07
C TYR A 77 -24.81 -4.35 -1.43
N TYR A 78 -24.09 -5.41 -1.06
CA TYR A 78 -24.58 -6.77 -1.29
C TYR A 78 -25.93 -7.00 -0.60
N GLN A 79 -26.04 -6.63 0.67
CA GLN A 79 -27.27 -6.76 1.43
C GLN A 79 -28.40 -5.94 0.81
N GLU A 80 -28.10 -4.70 0.45
CA GLU A 80 -29.06 -3.79 -0.16
C GLU A 80 -29.64 -4.35 -1.47
N ILE A 81 -28.75 -4.82 -2.35
CA ILE A 81 -29.16 -5.38 -3.64
C ILE A 81 -29.90 -6.70 -3.47
N LYS A 82 -29.41 -7.57 -2.59
CA LYS A 82 -29.99 -8.89 -2.36
C LYS A 82 -31.43 -8.83 -1.87
N TYR A 83 -31.79 -7.81 -1.09
CA TYR A 83 -33.10 -7.69 -0.49
C TYR A 83 -33.97 -6.60 -1.13
N LEU A 84 -33.69 -6.22 -2.34
CA LEU A 84 -34.54 -5.27 -3.11
C LEU A 84 -35.95 -5.85 -3.33
#